data_ce6e4a8b7eeb4267a162d2d2054eaef9
#
_entry.id   ce6e4a8b7eeb4267a162d2d2054eaef9
#
_cell.length_a   1.000
_cell.length_b   1.000
_cell.length_c   1.000
_cell.angle_alpha   90.00
_cell.angle_beta   90.00
_cell.angle_gamma   90.00
#
_symmetry.space_group_name_H-M   'P 1'
#
loop_
_entity.id
_entity.type
_entity.pdbx_description
1 polymer ?
#
loop_
_entity_poly.entity_id
_entity_poly.type
_entity_poly.pdbx_seq_one_letter_code
_entity_poly.pdbx_strand_id
1 'polypeptide(L)'
;MQMTMVKYWYLSFHIFFLSMLYPKEINIESIEIDSKSNGIIVNVTMDSIPRKNDLTAWQANSGWFYITLYKAKGDTLNLKSNGLPSEIIDCQLIQGDESFQIGLRLRRNIESHEFSFIDKNTLNIPLRYSTEYFSSLDFVTKPHSQQQNAGIPNGIKKWLYLTGSGVAISGSARGGPLSSDTQTQIGIAMILATFIIDIIWKIA
;
A
#
# COMPACT_ATOMS: atom_id res chain seq x y z
N MET A 1 16.19 69.57 -0.37
CA MET A 1 15.87 68.52 -1.37
C MET A 1 16.25 67.11 -0.94
N GLN A 2 17.08 66.88 0.11
CA GLN A 2 17.45 65.56 0.60
C GLN A 2 16.42 64.88 1.54
N MET A 3 15.55 65.64 2.17
CA MET A 3 14.63 65.10 3.19
C MET A 3 13.40 64.39 2.60
N THR A 4 13.08 64.57 1.35
CA THR A 4 11.95 63.94 0.64
C THR A 4 12.31 62.55 0.12
N MET A 5 13.56 62.30 -0.30
CA MET A 5 14.01 61.00 -0.78
C MET A 5 14.03 59.91 0.31
N VAL A 6 14.40 60.25 1.55
CA VAL A 6 14.45 59.31 2.67
C VAL A 6 13.07 58.83 3.07
N LYS A 7 12.02 59.70 2.99
CA LYS A 7 10.61 59.31 3.25
C LYS A 7 10.09 58.28 2.27
N TYR A 8 10.42 58.41 1.00
CA TYR A 8 9.98 57.46 -0.05
C TYR A 8 10.68 56.11 0.10
N TRP A 9 11.94 56.11 0.58
CA TRP A 9 12.66 54.85 0.80
C TRP A 9 12.13 54.07 2.00
N TYR A 10 11.76 54.73 3.09
CA TYR A 10 11.06 54.11 4.23
C TYR A 10 9.67 53.57 3.81
N LEU A 11 8.91 54.30 3.01
CA LEU A 11 7.59 53.87 2.56
C LEU A 11 7.71 52.64 1.64
N SER A 12 8.66 52.65 0.71
CA SER A 12 8.95 51.53 -0.19
C SER A 12 9.41 50.30 0.57
N PHE A 13 10.26 50.44 1.58
CA PHE A 13 10.73 49.36 2.43
C PHE A 13 9.61 48.75 3.25
N HIS A 14 8.68 49.53 3.78
CA HIS A 14 7.52 49.03 4.51
C HIS A 14 6.54 48.29 3.59
N ILE A 15 6.29 48.75 2.41
CA ILE A 15 5.42 48.09 1.43
C ILE A 15 6.05 46.75 1.00
N PHE A 16 7.36 46.71 0.79
CA PHE A 16 8.08 45.47 0.44
C PHE A 16 8.03 44.46 1.61
N PHE A 17 8.14 44.91 2.87
CA PHE A 17 8.06 44.04 4.03
C PHE A 17 6.62 43.50 4.27
N LEU A 18 5.58 44.29 3.98
CA LEU A 18 4.19 43.84 4.05
C LEU A 18 3.87 42.76 2.99
N SER A 19 4.48 42.85 1.81
CA SER A 19 4.26 41.82 0.76
C SER A 19 4.88 40.45 1.10
N MET A 20 5.87 40.40 2.00
CA MET A 20 6.45 39.13 2.49
C MET A 20 5.61 38.45 3.59
N LEU A 21 4.61 39.14 4.14
CA LEU A 21 3.79 38.61 5.25
C LEU A 21 2.56 37.85 4.80
N TYR A 22 2.21 37.86 3.51
CA TYR A 22 1.10 37.03 3.01
C TYR A 22 1.56 35.58 2.93
N PRO A 23 0.95 34.67 3.70
CA PRO A 23 1.21 33.27 3.56
C PRO A 23 0.83 32.82 2.14
N LYS A 24 1.74 32.19 1.43
CA LYS A 24 1.44 31.63 0.11
C LYS A 24 0.31 30.60 0.27
N GLU A 25 -0.82 30.84 -0.36
CA GLU A 25 -1.90 29.86 -0.45
C GLU A 25 -1.47 28.68 -1.33
N ILE A 26 -1.93 27.50 -0.98
CA ILE A 26 -1.63 26.26 -1.68
C ILE A 26 -2.80 25.97 -2.63
N ASN A 27 -2.52 25.73 -3.91
CA ASN A 27 -3.55 25.36 -4.87
C ASN A 27 -3.61 23.85 -5.03
N ILE A 28 -4.80 23.28 -4.88
CA ILE A 28 -5.08 21.87 -5.11
C ILE A 28 -5.37 21.69 -6.60
N GLU A 29 -4.62 20.78 -7.23
CA GLU A 29 -4.67 20.50 -8.67
C GLU A 29 -5.52 19.26 -8.98
N SER A 30 -5.40 18.20 -8.16
CA SER A 30 -6.20 16.98 -8.31
C SER A 30 -6.40 16.26 -6.99
N ILE A 31 -7.48 15.47 -6.94
CA ILE A 31 -7.80 14.56 -5.83
C ILE A 31 -8.12 13.20 -6.43
N GLU A 32 -7.34 12.20 -6.06
CA GLU A 32 -7.53 10.81 -6.47
C GLU A 32 -7.84 9.96 -5.24
N ILE A 33 -8.83 9.09 -5.37
CA ILE A 33 -9.28 8.24 -4.27
C ILE A 33 -9.31 6.80 -4.73
N ASP A 34 -8.47 5.99 -4.09
CA ASP A 34 -8.31 4.57 -4.37
C ASP A 34 -8.84 3.72 -3.20
N SER A 35 -9.60 2.68 -3.52
CA SER A 35 -9.98 1.67 -2.54
C SER A 35 -8.96 0.53 -2.51
N LYS A 36 -8.62 0.11 -1.30
CA LYS A 36 -7.79 -1.06 -1.02
C LYS A 36 -8.54 -1.99 -0.08
N SER A 37 -8.17 -3.25 -0.05
CA SER A 37 -8.81 -4.24 0.82
C SER A 37 -8.77 -3.88 2.31
N ASN A 38 -7.75 -3.14 2.76
CA ASN A 38 -7.55 -2.73 4.15
C ASN A 38 -7.87 -1.26 4.43
N GLY A 39 -8.40 -0.52 3.46
CA GLY A 39 -8.68 0.90 3.64
C GLY A 39 -8.86 1.67 2.33
N ILE A 40 -8.68 2.98 2.41
CA ILE A 40 -8.80 3.92 1.31
C ILE A 40 -7.53 4.76 1.27
N ILE A 41 -7.05 5.08 0.09
CA ILE A 41 -5.94 6.01 -0.10
C ILE A 41 -6.49 7.26 -0.79
N VAL A 42 -6.25 8.43 -0.19
CA VAL A 42 -6.56 9.72 -0.79
C VAL A 42 -5.24 10.40 -1.17
N ASN A 43 -5.05 10.66 -2.45
CA ASN A 43 -3.92 11.40 -2.97
C ASN A 43 -4.38 12.80 -3.38
N VAL A 44 -3.71 13.82 -2.85
CA VAL A 44 -3.98 15.22 -3.17
C VAL A 44 -2.75 15.83 -3.79
N THR A 45 -2.84 16.19 -5.08
CA THR A 45 -1.76 16.89 -5.79
C THR A 45 -1.96 18.39 -5.67
N MET A 46 -0.87 19.12 -5.38
CA MET A 46 -0.87 20.54 -5.05
C MET A 46 0.34 21.23 -5.67
N ASP A 47 0.26 22.55 -5.83
CA ASP A 47 1.39 23.39 -6.32
C ASP A 47 2.53 23.52 -5.32
N SER A 48 2.26 23.26 -4.04
CA SER A 48 3.25 23.34 -2.96
C SER A 48 2.85 22.49 -1.75
N ILE A 49 3.83 22.08 -0.94
CA ILE A 49 3.63 21.20 0.22
C ILE A 49 3.09 22.00 1.41
N PRO A 50 1.96 21.58 2.04
CA PRO A 50 1.48 22.14 3.29
C PRO A 50 2.42 21.80 4.45
N ARG A 51 2.44 22.65 5.46
CA ARG A 51 3.09 22.30 6.72
C ARG A 51 2.28 21.23 7.44
N LYS A 52 2.95 20.37 8.18
CA LYS A 52 2.26 19.32 8.95
C LYS A 52 1.16 19.86 9.87
N ASN A 53 1.34 21.05 10.44
CA ASN A 53 0.36 21.71 11.31
C ASN A 53 -0.82 22.33 10.54
N ASP A 54 -0.72 22.46 9.23
CA ASP A 54 -1.79 22.95 8.37
C ASP A 54 -2.66 21.78 7.83
N LEU A 55 -2.49 20.56 8.35
CA LEU A 55 -3.23 19.35 7.99
C LEU A 55 -3.95 18.79 9.23
N THR A 56 -5.24 18.52 9.10
CA THR A 56 -6.01 17.78 10.11
C THR A 56 -6.95 16.78 9.47
N ALA A 57 -7.21 15.69 10.16
CA ALA A 57 -8.26 14.76 9.77
C ALA A 57 -8.94 14.16 11.00
N TRP A 58 -10.23 13.90 10.88
CA TRP A 58 -11.03 13.32 11.96
C TRP A 58 -12.30 12.66 11.42
N GLN A 59 -12.82 11.70 12.17
CA GLN A 59 -14.05 11.01 11.83
C GLN A 59 -15.19 11.47 12.74
N ALA A 60 -16.32 11.86 12.13
CA ALA A 60 -17.55 12.16 12.83
C ALA A 60 -18.37 10.89 13.12
N ASN A 61 -19.18 10.91 14.17
CA ASN A 61 -20.09 9.81 14.51
C ASN A 61 -21.14 9.50 13.43
N SER A 62 -21.35 10.43 12.50
CA SER A 62 -22.27 10.29 11.35
C SER A 62 -21.69 9.45 10.19
N GLY A 63 -20.49 8.91 10.34
CA GLY A 63 -19.79 8.15 9.29
C GLY A 63 -19.04 9.01 8.26
N TRP A 64 -19.00 10.33 8.46
CA TRP A 64 -18.17 11.22 7.68
C TRP A 64 -16.75 11.25 8.21
N PHE A 65 -15.78 11.18 7.30
CA PHE A 65 -14.38 11.42 7.57
C PHE A 65 -13.97 12.71 6.87
N TYR A 66 -13.42 13.65 7.63
CA TYR A 66 -13.03 14.96 7.13
C TYR A 66 -11.51 15.10 7.11
N ILE A 67 -10.99 15.58 6.00
CA ILE A 67 -9.59 15.97 5.81
C ILE A 67 -9.60 17.47 5.53
N THR A 68 -8.91 18.25 6.34
CA THR A 68 -8.84 19.71 6.21
C THR A 68 -7.41 20.13 5.92
N LEU A 69 -7.25 20.88 4.84
CA LEU A 69 -6.01 21.52 4.45
C LEU A 69 -6.16 23.03 4.69
N TYR A 70 -5.46 23.56 5.68
CA TYR A 70 -5.46 25.00 5.95
C TYR A 70 -4.57 25.73 4.94
N LYS A 71 -4.92 26.99 4.63
CA LYS A 71 -4.27 27.85 3.63
C LYS A 71 -4.25 27.22 2.24
N ALA A 72 -5.23 26.37 1.95
CA ALA A 72 -5.39 25.70 0.67
C ALA A 72 -6.68 26.16 -0.03
N LYS A 73 -6.59 26.22 -1.36
CA LYS A 73 -7.72 26.51 -2.25
C LYS A 73 -7.81 25.45 -3.35
N GLY A 74 -9.02 25.22 -3.85
CA GLY A 74 -9.25 24.32 -4.95
C GLY A 74 -10.61 24.57 -5.61
N ASP A 75 -10.71 24.27 -6.90
CA ASP A 75 -11.97 24.31 -7.61
C ASP A 75 -12.80 23.08 -7.33
N THR A 76 -13.77 23.20 -6.42
CA THR A 76 -14.61 22.09 -5.95
C THR A 76 -15.43 21.43 -7.07
N LEU A 77 -15.68 22.12 -8.18
CA LEU A 77 -16.41 21.58 -9.32
C LEU A 77 -15.53 20.71 -10.21
N ASN A 78 -14.31 21.17 -10.50
CA ASN A 78 -13.37 20.46 -11.37
C ASN A 78 -12.61 19.35 -10.63
N LEU A 79 -12.43 19.45 -9.30
CA LEU A 79 -11.75 18.45 -8.48
C LEU A 79 -12.62 17.26 -8.10
N LYS A 80 -13.93 17.32 -8.34
CA LYS A 80 -14.83 16.21 -8.02
C LYS A 80 -14.54 15.01 -8.92
N SER A 81 -14.09 13.91 -8.32
CA SER A 81 -13.79 12.66 -9.02
C SER A 81 -15.01 12.10 -9.75
N ASN A 82 -14.86 11.68 -10.99
CA ASN A 82 -15.88 11.05 -11.84
C ASN A 82 -16.05 9.55 -11.55
N GLY A 83 -16.04 9.14 -10.32
CA GLY A 83 -16.25 7.76 -9.90
C GLY A 83 -15.69 7.55 -8.50
N LEU A 84 -16.59 7.30 -7.56
CA LEU A 84 -16.20 6.97 -6.19
C LEU A 84 -16.08 5.47 -6.04
N PRO A 85 -15.05 4.98 -5.33
CA PRO A 85 -14.98 3.58 -4.93
C PRO A 85 -16.24 3.15 -4.14
N SER A 86 -16.57 1.86 -4.22
CA SER A 86 -17.79 1.30 -3.58
C SER A 86 -17.84 1.47 -2.07
N GLU A 87 -16.69 1.66 -1.42
CA GLU A 87 -16.53 1.89 0.01
C GLU A 87 -16.94 3.29 0.46
N ILE A 88 -17.05 4.22 -0.50
CA ILE A 88 -17.43 5.61 -0.27
C ILE A 88 -18.88 5.80 -0.71
N ILE A 89 -19.72 6.26 0.21
CA ILE A 89 -21.14 6.54 -0.05
C ILE A 89 -21.29 7.89 -0.74
N ASP A 90 -20.52 8.88 -0.30
CA ASP A 90 -20.60 10.26 -0.79
C ASP A 90 -19.26 10.98 -0.58
N CYS A 91 -18.99 11.99 -1.43
CA CYS A 91 -17.81 12.84 -1.34
C CYS A 91 -18.23 14.29 -1.51
N GLN A 92 -17.80 15.13 -0.56
CA GLN A 92 -18.03 16.56 -0.56
C GLN A 92 -16.71 17.30 -0.52
N LEU A 93 -16.56 18.27 -1.42
CA LEU A 93 -15.44 19.20 -1.42
C LEU A 93 -15.95 20.56 -1.01
N ILE A 94 -15.37 21.13 0.03
CA ILE A 94 -15.82 22.39 0.65
C ILE A 94 -14.65 23.37 0.64
N GLN A 95 -14.85 24.53 -0.03
CA GLN A 95 -13.93 25.64 0.05
C GLN A 95 -14.38 26.58 1.16
N GLY A 96 -13.58 26.72 2.20
CA GLY A 96 -13.69 27.75 3.22
C GLY A 96 -12.81 28.97 2.90
N ASP A 97 -12.88 29.99 3.74
CA ASP A 97 -12.11 31.23 3.55
C ASP A 97 -10.59 30.99 3.55
N GLU A 98 -10.12 30.17 4.49
CA GLU A 98 -8.69 29.87 4.66
C GLU A 98 -8.40 28.37 4.65
N SER A 99 -9.31 27.55 4.13
CA SER A 99 -9.13 26.09 4.14
C SER A 99 -9.90 25.40 3.03
N PHE A 100 -9.39 24.27 2.62
CA PHE A 100 -10.07 23.32 1.75
C PHE A 100 -10.35 22.04 2.53
N GLN A 101 -11.59 21.56 2.47
CA GLN A 101 -11.99 20.36 3.19
C GLN A 101 -12.52 19.29 2.24
N ILE A 102 -12.04 18.07 2.42
CA ILE A 102 -12.51 16.87 1.75
C ILE A 102 -13.32 16.07 2.77
N GLY A 103 -14.62 15.93 2.53
CA GLY A 103 -15.52 15.10 3.31
C GLY A 103 -15.80 13.80 2.57
N LEU A 104 -15.55 12.68 3.21
CA LEU A 104 -15.82 11.34 2.68
C LEU A 104 -16.83 10.64 3.58
N ARG A 105 -18.01 10.32 3.07
CA ARG A 105 -18.96 9.49 3.78
C ARG A 105 -18.64 8.02 3.55
N LEU A 106 -18.18 7.36 4.58
CA LEU A 106 -17.62 6.02 4.50
C LEU A 106 -18.65 4.97 4.94
N ARG A 107 -18.58 3.78 4.33
CA ARG A 107 -19.36 2.61 4.77
C ARG A 107 -18.84 2.01 6.07
N ARG A 108 -17.59 2.29 6.41
CA ARG A 108 -16.88 1.72 7.57
C ARG A 108 -16.07 2.79 8.29
N ASN A 109 -15.87 2.58 9.57
CA ASN A 109 -15.05 3.46 10.39
C ASN A 109 -13.57 3.27 10.06
N ILE A 110 -12.84 4.39 10.15
CA ILE A 110 -11.38 4.42 10.02
C ILE A 110 -10.78 4.30 11.42
N GLU A 111 -9.89 3.35 11.61
CA GLU A 111 -9.16 3.18 12.87
C GLU A 111 -7.95 4.13 12.94
N SER A 112 -7.27 4.31 11.83
CA SER A 112 -6.08 5.16 11.77
C SER A 112 -5.91 5.84 10.42
N HIS A 113 -5.27 6.99 10.44
CA HIS A 113 -4.86 7.72 9.24
C HIS A 113 -3.47 8.32 9.44
N GLU A 114 -2.82 8.61 8.33
CA GLU A 114 -1.49 9.19 8.33
C GLU A 114 -1.37 10.20 7.19
N PHE A 115 -0.53 11.24 7.38
CA PHE A 115 -0.16 12.17 6.33
C PHE A 115 1.27 11.90 5.90
N SER A 116 1.47 11.57 4.65
CA SER A 116 2.79 11.34 4.05
C SER A 116 2.88 12.00 2.67
N PHE A 117 4.09 12.31 2.24
CA PHE A 117 4.33 12.87 0.91
C PHE A 117 5.04 11.82 0.06
N ILE A 118 4.46 11.49 -1.11
CA ILE A 118 5.06 10.57 -2.08
C ILE A 118 6.17 11.30 -2.84
N ASP A 119 5.91 12.55 -3.19
CA ASP A 119 6.81 13.42 -3.92
C ASP A 119 6.70 14.86 -3.40
N LYS A 120 7.26 15.83 -4.15
CA LYS A 120 7.24 17.25 -3.76
C LYS A 120 5.86 17.91 -3.84
N ASN A 121 4.88 17.28 -4.46
CA ASN A 121 3.60 17.88 -4.79
C ASN A 121 2.39 17.03 -4.38
N THR A 122 2.59 15.76 -4.00
CA THR A 122 1.49 14.83 -3.73
C THR A 122 1.46 14.41 -2.27
N LEU A 123 0.39 14.82 -1.59
CA LEU A 123 0.04 14.38 -0.24
C LEU A 123 -0.72 13.06 -0.33
N ASN A 124 -0.20 12.02 0.30
CA ASN A 124 -0.82 10.71 0.42
C ASN A 124 -1.42 10.53 1.81
N ILE A 125 -2.68 10.15 1.86
CA ILE A 125 -3.45 10.00 3.09
C ILE A 125 -4.07 8.59 3.11
N PRO A 126 -3.36 7.58 3.63
CA PRO A 126 -3.93 6.26 3.85
C PRO A 126 -4.90 6.30 5.04
N LEU A 127 -6.14 5.91 4.78
CA LEU A 127 -7.21 5.70 5.75
C LEU A 127 -7.38 4.21 5.96
N ARG A 128 -7.04 3.70 7.15
CA ARG A 128 -7.02 2.27 7.43
C ARG A 128 -8.26 1.84 8.20
N TYR A 129 -8.88 0.75 7.78
CA TYR A 129 -9.91 0.06 8.54
C TYR A 129 -9.32 -0.63 9.76
N SER A 130 -10.18 -1.05 10.68
CA SER A 130 -9.72 -1.76 11.87
C SER A 130 -9.01 -3.06 11.52
N THR A 131 -8.00 -3.40 12.31
CA THR A 131 -7.27 -4.65 12.18
C THR A 131 -8.20 -5.85 12.32
N GLU A 132 -9.22 -5.74 13.18
CA GLU A 132 -10.26 -6.76 13.36
C GLU A 132 -11.05 -6.98 12.08
N TYR A 133 -11.49 -5.89 11.42
CA TYR A 133 -12.16 -6.00 10.12
C TYR A 133 -11.25 -6.64 9.07
N PHE A 134 -10.00 -6.18 8.97
CA PHE A 134 -9.06 -6.72 8.00
C PHE A 134 -8.83 -8.22 8.21
N SER A 135 -8.67 -8.66 9.46
CA SER A 135 -8.50 -10.07 9.80
C SER A 135 -9.74 -10.94 9.49
N SER A 136 -10.93 -10.34 9.39
CA SER A 136 -12.16 -11.04 9.02
C SER A 136 -12.35 -11.27 7.53
N LEU A 137 -11.51 -10.64 6.68
CA LEU A 137 -11.60 -10.81 5.24
C LEU A 137 -11.16 -12.22 4.82
N ASP A 138 -11.91 -12.84 3.93
CA ASP A 138 -11.72 -14.23 3.48
C ASP A 138 -10.30 -14.55 3.00
N PHE A 139 -9.61 -13.59 2.37
CA PHE A 139 -8.24 -13.79 1.89
C PHE A 139 -7.19 -13.70 3.01
N VAL A 140 -7.55 -13.18 4.20
CA VAL A 140 -6.69 -13.16 5.38
C VAL A 140 -6.95 -14.37 6.24
N THR A 141 -8.23 -14.74 6.42
CA THR A 141 -8.66 -15.90 7.23
C THR A 141 -8.42 -17.22 6.52
N LYS A 142 -8.50 -17.23 5.21
CA LYS A 142 -7.93 -18.33 4.43
C LYS A 142 -6.45 -17.97 4.27
N PRO A 143 -5.53 -18.59 5.06
CA PRO A 143 -4.15 -18.56 4.64
C PRO A 143 -4.25 -18.92 3.17
N HIS A 144 -3.59 -18.17 2.29
CA HIS A 144 -3.36 -18.65 0.95
C HIS A 144 -3.06 -20.12 1.15
N SER A 145 -4.05 -20.97 0.84
CA SER A 145 -3.70 -22.32 0.54
C SER A 145 -2.65 -22.06 -0.53
N GLN A 146 -1.38 -22.01 -0.10
CA GLN A 146 -0.30 -22.38 -0.98
C GLN A 146 -0.96 -23.56 -1.64
N GLN A 147 -1.31 -23.39 -2.91
CA GLN A 147 -1.69 -24.50 -3.74
C GLN A 147 -0.77 -25.58 -3.23
N GLN A 148 -1.31 -26.38 -2.28
CA GLN A 148 -0.58 -27.50 -1.75
C GLN A 148 -0.36 -28.24 -3.03
N ASN A 149 0.86 -28.07 -3.55
CA ASN A 149 1.26 -28.82 -4.73
C ASN A 149 0.87 -30.21 -4.36
N ALA A 150 -0.24 -30.71 -4.92
CA ALA A 150 -0.77 -32.03 -4.65
C ALA A 150 0.43 -32.92 -4.95
N GLY A 151 1.17 -33.34 -3.94
CA GLY A 151 2.44 -34.02 -4.09
C GLY A 151 2.99 -34.38 -2.73
N ILE A 152 4.00 -35.21 -2.71
CA ILE A 152 4.67 -35.61 -1.47
C ILE A 152 5.24 -34.36 -0.77
N PRO A 153 5.02 -34.18 0.55
CA PRO A 153 5.61 -33.08 1.29
C PRO A 153 7.11 -32.94 1.04
N ASN A 154 7.61 -31.73 0.81
CA ASN A 154 8.99 -31.47 0.42
C ASN A 154 10.05 -32.10 1.33
N GLY A 155 9.74 -32.19 2.65
CA GLY A 155 10.62 -32.86 3.61
C GLY A 155 10.76 -34.35 3.34
N ILE A 156 9.65 -35.04 3.13
CA ILE A 156 9.60 -36.47 2.83
C ILE A 156 10.24 -36.76 1.47
N LYS A 157 9.95 -35.92 0.48
CA LYS A 157 10.54 -36.02 -0.87
C LYS A 157 12.06 -35.93 -0.85
N LYS A 158 12.60 -34.91 -0.15
CA LYS A 158 14.04 -34.75 0.02
C LYS A 158 14.68 -35.97 0.73
N TRP A 159 14.02 -36.47 1.76
CA TRP A 159 14.49 -37.63 2.51
C TRP A 159 14.52 -38.88 1.63
N LEU A 160 13.47 -39.16 0.84
CA LEU A 160 13.40 -40.31 -0.06
C LEU A 160 14.49 -40.25 -1.17
N TYR A 161 14.72 -39.09 -1.76
CA TYR A 161 15.79 -38.93 -2.76
C TYR A 161 17.18 -39.10 -2.12
N LEU A 162 17.40 -38.53 -0.94
CA LEU A 162 18.67 -38.68 -0.23
C LEU A 162 18.96 -40.13 0.15
N THR A 163 17.98 -40.85 0.68
CA THR A 163 18.08 -42.25 1.07
C THR A 163 18.26 -43.15 -0.15
N GLY A 164 17.44 -42.95 -1.19
CA GLY A 164 17.54 -43.73 -2.43
C GLY A 164 18.88 -43.54 -3.11
N SER A 165 19.44 -42.33 -3.19
CA SER A 165 20.75 -42.06 -3.75
C SER A 165 21.90 -42.67 -2.90
N GLY A 166 21.79 -42.57 -1.56
CA GLY A 166 22.75 -43.18 -0.64
C GLY A 166 22.82 -44.69 -0.78
N VAL A 167 21.67 -45.36 -0.88
CA VAL A 167 21.59 -46.82 -1.10
C VAL A 167 22.17 -47.20 -2.49
N ALA A 168 21.84 -46.46 -3.55
CA ALA A 168 22.35 -46.69 -4.88
C ALA A 168 23.88 -46.52 -4.95
N ILE A 169 24.44 -45.49 -4.35
CA ILE A 169 25.88 -45.21 -4.30
C ILE A 169 26.61 -46.31 -3.50
N SER A 170 26.05 -46.73 -2.33
CA SER A 170 26.68 -47.75 -1.51
C SER A 170 26.73 -49.13 -2.20
N GLY A 171 25.72 -49.44 -3.02
CA GLY A 171 25.72 -50.64 -3.87
C GLY A 171 26.79 -50.58 -4.96
N SER A 172 26.85 -49.46 -5.70
CA SER A 172 27.82 -49.28 -6.80
C SER A 172 29.29 -49.26 -6.35
N ALA A 173 29.55 -48.85 -5.09
CA ALA A 173 30.90 -48.81 -4.54
C ALA A 173 31.54 -50.22 -4.31
N ARG A 174 30.74 -51.28 -4.39
CA ARG A 174 31.21 -52.67 -4.21
C ARG A 174 31.79 -53.30 -5.50
N GLY A 175 31.88 -52.56 -6.61
CA GLY A 175 32.66 -52.93 -7.80
C GLY A 175 32.00 -53.91 -8.76
N GLY A 176 30.67 -54.11 -8.68
CA GLY A 176 29.90 -54.89 -9.66
C GLY A 176 29.27 -54.05 -10.75
N PRO A 177 28.83 -54.62 -11.88
CA PRO A 177 28.02 -53.89 -12.85
C PRO A 177 26.72 -53.45 -12.20
N LEU A 178 26.26 -52.21 -12.48
CA LEU A 178 25.08 -51.58 -11.90
C LEU A 178 23.79 -52.42 -11.97
N SER A 179 23.72 -53.32 -12.95
CA SER A 179 22.57 -54.21 -13.18
C SER A 179 22.57 -55.48 -12.30
N SER A 180 23.67 -55.80 -11.65
CA SER A 180 23.79 -57.04 -10.85
C SER A 180 23.76 -56.83 -9.34
N ASP A 181 23.92 -55.59 -8.87
CA ASP A 181 23.89 -55.29 -7.44
C ASP A 181 22.49 -54.92 -6.98
N THR A 182 21.92 -55.76 -6.11
CA THR A 182 20.57 -55.60 -5.57
C THR A 182 20.39 -54.28 -4.81
N GLN A 183 21.42 -53.78 -4.12
CA GLN A 183 21.31 -52.52 -3.38
C GLN A 183 21.22 -51.34 -4.33
N THR A 184 22.00 -51.32 -5.40
CA THR A 184 21.93 -50.30 -6.44
C THR A 184 20.53 -50.27 -7.09
N GLN A 185 19.99 -51.45 -7.43
CA GLN A 185 18.65 -51.56 -8.01
C GLN A 185 17.54 -51.02 -7.05
N ILE A 186 17.63 -51.36 -5.77
CA ILE A 186 16.69 -50.85 -4.74
C ILE A 186 16.77 -49.32 -4.64
N GLY A 187 17.97 -48.75 -4.60
CA GLY A 187 18.17 -47.33 -4.51
C GLY A 187 17.58 -46.58 -5.72
N ILE A 188 17.80 -47.06 -6.92
CA ILE A 188 17.24 -46.53 -8.17
C ILE A 188 15.72 -46.69 -8.17
N ALA A 189 15.17 -47.83 -7.77
CA ALA A 189 13.73 -48.06 -7.69
C ALA A 189 13.06 -47.11 -6.71
N MET A 190 13.65 -46.79 -5.57
CA MET A 190 13.14 -45.81 -4.61
C MET A 190 13.07 -44.39 -5.22
N ILE A 191 14.10 -43.98 -5.97
CA ILE A 191 14.12 -42.67 -6.64
C ILE A 191 13.01 -42.60 -7.69
N LEU A 192 12.88 -43.60 -8.53
CA LEU A 192 11.87 -43.68 -9.58
C LEU A 192 10.44 -43.72 -8.99
N ALA A 193 10.21 -44.54 -7.98
CA ALA A 193 8.92 -44.59 -7.30
C ALA A 193 8.51 -43.22 -6.69
N THR A 194 9.46 -42.53 -6.05
CA THR A 194 9.23 -41.18 -5.50
C THR A 194 8.84 -40.20 -6.60
N PHE A 195 9.51 -40.25 -7.72
CA PHE A 195 9.22 -39.38 -8.87
C PHE A 195 7.83 -39.65 -9.48
N ILE A 196 7.49 -40.92 -9.68
CA ILE A 196 6.19 -41.34 -10.23
C ILE A 196 5.05 -40.92 -9.28
N ILE A 197 5.17 -41.14 -7.98
CA ILE A 197 4.16 -40.78 -6.99
C ILE A 197 3.98 -39.25 -6.97
N ASP A 198 5.09 -38.48 -7.02
CA ASP A 198 5.03 -37.01 -7.05
C ASP A 198 4.29 -36.48 -8.29
N ILE A 199 4.45 -37.14 -9.45
CA ILE A 199 3.73 -36.79 -10.68
C ILE A 199 2.24 -37.14 -10.56
N ILE A 200 1.92 -38.36 -10.11
CA ILE A 200 0.53 -38.80 -9.98
C ILE A 200 -0.24 -37.86 -9.06
N TRP A 201 0.34 -37.47 -7.92
CA TRP A 201 -0.29 -36.56 -6.98
C TRP A 201 -0.44 -35.12 -7.46
N LYS A 202 0.33 -34.71 -8.47
CA LYS A 202 0.18 -33.40 -9.13
C LYS A 202 -0.91 -33.39 -10.23
N ILE A 203 -1.24 -34.54 -10.76
CA ILE A 203 -2.20 -34.68 -11.86
C ILE A 203 -3.60 -35.07 -11.33
N ALA A 204 -3.68 -35.76 -10.20
CA ALA A 204 -4.93 -36.12 -9.52
C ALA A 204 -5.53 -34.93 -8.74
#